data_38eeb7917f7048c431df1d52d69b1194
#
_entry.id   38eeb7917f7048c431df1d52d69b1194
#
_cell.length_a   1.000
_cell.length_b   1.000
_cell.length_c   1.000
_cell.angle_alpha   90.00
_cell.angle_beta   90.00
_cell.angle_gamma   90.00
#
_symmetry.space_group_name_H-M   'P 1'
#
loop_
_entity.id
_entity.type
_entity.pdbx_description
1 polymer ?
#
loop_
_entity_poly.entity_id
_entity_poly.type
_entity_poly.pdbx_seq_one_letter_code
_entity_poly.pdbx_strand_id
1 'polypeptide(L)'
;MIPRCEVHVMSFQPVTASFFQQPTLELARSLLGMLLVKETEAGTASGWIVETEAYIGPGDRAAHSFGNRRTARTEVMFGPPGHAYTYVMHTHCLLNVVSGPVDHPEVVLIRAVEPCTGTELMYERRGRDKKERELTSGPGKLTKALGITMDDYGRPLFESPLYIAEGKAFGPVETGTRIGIENSGEARDYPWRFWIGGNRFVSK
;
A
#
# COMPACT_ATOMS: atom_id res chain seq x y z
N MET A 1 3.86 -44.13 10.06
CA MET A 1 4.77 -43.09 9.53
C MET A 1 3.93 -42.23 8.61
N ILE A 2 3.44 -41.09 9.11
CA ILE A 2 2.59 -40.17 8.36
C ILE A 2 3.54 -39.31 7.54
N PRO A 3 3.37 -39.16 6.20
CA PRO A 3 4.22 -38.31 5.41
C PRO A 3 3.99 -36.84 5.87
N ARG A 4 5.07 -36.17 6.25
CA ARG A 4 5.07 -34.72 6.44
C ARG A 4 4.69 -34.08 5.10
N CYS A 5 3.53 -33.45 5.05
CA CYS A 5 3.17 -32.54 3.98
C CYS A 5 4.24 -31.44 3.94
N GLU A 6 5.08 -31.43 2.92
CA GLU A 6 5.98 -30.31 2.66
C GLU A 6 5.10 -29.10 2.35
N VAL A 7 5.01 -28.21 3.33
CA VAL A 7 4.41 -26.87 3.10
C VAL A 7 5.38 -26.17 2.14
N HIS A 8 5.00 -26.11 0.87
CA HIS A 8 5.68 -25.24 -0.09
C HIS A 8 5.52 -23.81 0.42
N VAL A 9 6.53 -23.31 1.12
CA VAL A 9 6.64 -21.90 1.47
C VAL A 9 6.83 -21.17 0.14
N MET A 10 5.80 -20.52 -0.38
CA MET A 10 5.96 -19.61 -1.51
C MET A 10 6.93 -18.52 -1.08
N SER A 11 8.16 -18.56 -1.59
CA SER A 11 9.15 -17.52 -1.40
C SER A 11 8.87 -16.43 -2.42
N PHE A 12 8.40 -15.28 -1.96
CA PHE A 12 8.25 -14.09 -2.80
C PHE A 12 9.58 -13.33 -2.80
N GLN A 13 10.06 -12.95 -3.98
CA GLN A 13 11.31 -12.19 -4.14
C GLN A 13 11.06 -10.71 -3.83
N PRO A 14 11.57 -10.15 -2.73
CA PRO A 14 11.44 -8.72 -2.47
C PRO A 14 12.12 -7.88 -3.56
N VAL A 15 11.52 -6.73 -3.87
CA VAL A 15 12.20 -5.73 -4.72
C VAL A 15 13.39 -5.13 -3.97
N THR A 16 14.33 -4.59 -4.72
CA THR A 16 15.49 -3.88 -4.13
C THR A 16 15.12 -2.46 -3.72
N ALA A 17 15.91 -1.85 -2.84
CA ALA A 17 15.73 -0.45 -2.43
C ALA A 17 15.72 0.52 -3.63
N SER A 18 16.43 0.19 -4.71
CA SER A 18 16.48 1.01 -5.94
C SER A 18 15.13 1.08 -6.67
N PHE A 19 14.23 0.09 -6.49
CA PHE A 19 12.89 0.13 -7.06
C PHE A 19 12.11 1.39 -6.63
N PHE A 20 12.33 1.85 -5.42
CA PHE A 20 11.61 3.01 -4.85
C PHE A 20 12.21 4.36 -5.25
N GLN A 21 13.37 4.38 -5.92
CA GLN A 21 14.08 5.60 -6.36
C GLN A 21 13.53 6.11 -7.70
N GLN A 22 12.22 6.27 -7.78
CA GLN A 22 11.50 6.75 -8.95
C GLN A 22 10.73 8.03 -8.59
N PRO A 23 10.44 8.90 -9.56
CA PRO A 23 9.48 10.00 -9.36
C PRO A 23 8.15 9.45 -8.82
N THR A 24 7.52 10.17 -7.89
CA THR A 24 6.35 9.67 -7.14
C THR A 24 5.19 9.21 -8.02
N LEU A 25 4.90 9.90 -9.12
CA LEU A 25 3.83 9.49 -10.05
C LEU A 25 4.20 8.21 -10.83
N GLU A 26 5.48 8.03 -11.13
CA GLU A 26 5.97 6.81 -11.78
C GLU A 26 5.95 5.63 -10.80
N LEU A 27 6.42 5.83 -9.57
CA LEU A 27 6.36 4.82 -8.52
C LEU A 27 4.91 4.37 -8.25
N ALA A 28 3.95 5.34 -8.20
CA ALA A 28 2.54 5.01 -8.01
C ALA A 28 1.99 4.07 -9.09
N ARG A 29 2.44 4.23 -10.34
CA ARG A 29 2.10 3.32 -11.44
C ARG A 29 2.88 2.00 -11.37
N SER A 30 4.18 2.05 -11.07
CA SER A 30 5.05 0.87 -10.99
C SER A 30 4.67 -0.08 -9.85
N LEU A 31 4.04 0.43 -8.81
CA LEU A 31 3.50 -0.37 -7.70
C LEU A 31 2.27 -1.20 -8.12
N LEU A 32 1.54 -0.81 -9.16
CA LEU A 32 0.40 -1.61 -9.64
C LEU A 32 0.88 -2.93 -10.22
N GLY A 33 0.29 -4.02 -9.75
CA GLY A 33 0.70 -5.37 -10.11
C GLY A 33 1.81 -5.95 -9.26
N MET A 34 2.51 -5.15 -8.45
CA MET A 34 3.47 -5.66 -7.47
C MET A 34 2.73 -6.36 -6.33
N LEU A 35 3.41 -7.27 -5.64
CA LEU A 35 2.83 -8.03 -4.54
C LEU A 35 3.17 -7.36 -3.19
N LEU A 36 2.16 -6.96 -2.44
CA LEU A 36 2.31 -6.54 -1.05
C LEU A 36 2.22 -7.77 -0.14
N VAL A 37 3.27 -8.02 0.65
CA VAL A 37 3.39 -9.19 1.53
C VAL A 37 3.52 -8.73 2.98
N LYS A 38 2.76 -9.36 3.86
CA LYS A 38 2.88 -9.21 5.32
C LYS A 38 3.00 -10.57 5.99
N GLU A 39 4.11 -10.74 6.69
CA GLU A 39 4.38 -11.90 7.55
C GLU A 39 4.01 -11.56 8.99
N THR A 40 3.30 -12.45 9.65
CA THR A 40 2.90 -12.36 11.07
C THR A 40 3.09 -13.71 11.74
N GLU A 41 3.02 -13.76 13.07
CA GLU A 41 3.05 -15.03 13.80
C GLU A 41 1.91 -15.98 13.40
N ALA A 42 0.76 -15.43 12.99
CA ALA A 42 -0.38 -16.21 12.50
C ALA A 42 -0.20 -16.73 11.07
N GLY A 43 0.84 -16.31 10.36
CA GLY A 43 1.15 -16.70 8.99
C GLY A 43 1.28 -15.51 8.04
N THR A 44 1.47 -15.80 6.77
CA THR A 44 1.69 -14.83 5.69
C THR A 44 0.38 -14.52 4.95
N ALA A 45 0.11 -13.22 4.76
CA ALA A 45 -0.96 -12.74 3.88
C ALA A 45 -0.39 -11.82 2.82
N SER A 46 -0.86 -11.94 1.58
CA SER A 46 -0.37 -11.12 0.46
C SER A 46 -1.48 -10.78 -0.54
N GLY A 47 -1.28 -9.69 -1.30
CA GLY A 47 -2.18 -9.31 -2.36
C GLY A 47 -1.50 -8.43 -3.40
N TRP A 48 -1.95 -8.56 -4.66
CA TRP A 48 -1.50 -7.75 -5.78
C TRP A 48 -2.05 -6.34 -5.65
N ILE A 49 -1.18 -5.33 -5.68
CA ILE A 49 -1.60 -3.93 -5.61
C ILE A 49 -2.38 -3.58 -6.88
N VAL A 50 -3.61 -3.13 -6.73
CA VAL A 50 -4.51 -2.81 -7.85
C VAL A 50 -4.97 -1.36 -7.86
N GLU A 51 -4.65 -0.59 -6.82
CA GLU A 51 -5.02 0.83 -6.72
C GLU A 51 -4.02 1.57 -5.82
N THR A 52 -3.58 2.75 -6.29
CA THR A 52 -2.65 3.65 -5.58
C THR A 52 -3.08 5.11 -5.72
N GLU A 53 -2.62 5.96 -4.79
CA GLU A 53 -2.71 7.43 -4.91
C GLU A 53 -1.36 8.06 -4.56
N ALA A 54 -0.93 9.02 -5.40
CA ALA A 54 0.26 9.80 -5.12
C ALA A 54 -0.05 11.09 -4.36
N TYR A 55 0.83 11.45 -3.42
CA TYR A 55 0.78 12.68 -2.63
C TYR A 55 2.14 13.36 -2.70
N ILE A 56 2.22 14.50 -3.41
CA ILE A 56 3.49 15.10 -3.84
C ILE A 56 3.84 16.32 -3.00
N GLY A 57 4.45 16.05 -1.85
CA GLY A 57 5.20 16.97 -1.05
C GLY A 57 4.50 18.26 -0.64
N PRO A 58 5.28 19.32 -0.47
CA PRO A 58 4.79 20.55 0.17
C PRO A 58 3.82 21.36 -0.67
N GLY A 59 3.75 21.13 -1.98
CA GLY A 59 2.80 21.82 -2.88
C GLY A 59 1.41 21.17 -2.95
N ASP A 60 1.26 19.94 -2.49
CA ASP A 60 0.01 19.20 -2.55
C ASP A 60 -0.85 19.44 -1.30
N ARG A 61 -1.92 20.21 -1.43
CA ARG A 61 -2.82 20.55 -0.31
C ARG A 61 -3.50 19.33 0.32
N ALA A 62 -3.52 18.18 -0.35
CA ALA A 62 -4.04 16.93 0.17
C ALA A 62 -2.99 16.12 0.96
N ALA A 63 -1.70 16.47 0.85
CA ALA A 63 -0.63 15.77 1.56
C ALA A 63 -0.54 16.19 3.03
N HIS A 64 -0.21 15.26 3.93
CA HIS A 64 0.05 15.56 5.33
C HIS A 64 1.27 16.47 5.54
N SER A 65 2.17 16.49 4.56
CA SER A 65 3.38 17.30 4.47
C SER A 65 3.17 18.65 3.77
N PHE A 66 1.92 19.03 3.43
CA PHE A 66 1.64 20.32 2.82
C PHE A 66 2.33 21.45 3.58
N GLY A 67 2.98 22.37 2.84
CA GLY A 67 3.76 23.46 3.40
C GLY A 67 5.02 23.00 4.16
N ASN A 68 5.59 21.84 3.82
CA ASN A 68 6.72 21.22 4.53
C ASN A 68 6.43 20.89 6.02
N ARG A 69 5.19 20.61 6.36
CA ARG A 69 4.81 20.31 7.73
C ARG A 69 5.48 19.02 8.21
N ARG A 70 6.48 19.18 9.08
CA ARG A 70 7.22 18.11 9.72
C ARG A 70 6.76 17.93 11.16
N THR A 71 6.33 16.73 11.50
CA THR A 71 5.80 16.36 12.84
C THR A 71 6.24 14.93 13.16
N ALA A 72 6.12 14.49 14.40
CA ALA A 72 6.42 13.10 14.77
C ALA A 72 5.68 12.08 13.88
N ARG A 73 4.45 12.40 13.43
CA ARG A 73 3.69 11.54 12.51
C ARG A 73 4.26 11.50 11.10
N THR A 74 4.73 12.63 10.58
CA THR A 74 5.21 12.76 9.19
C THR A 74 6.72 12.58 9.06
N GLU A 75 7.44 12.35 10.15
CA GLU A 75 8.91 12.29 10.19
C GLU A 75 9.47 11.32 9.15
N VAL A 76 8.90 10.12 9.03
CA VAL A 76 9.37 9.11 8.08
C VAL A 76 9.27 9.56 6.62
N MET A 77 8.33 10.46 6.29
CA MET A 77 8.16 10.98 4.92
C MET A 77 9.38 11.80 4.45
N PHE A 78 10.16 12.34 5.40
CA PHE A 78 11.39 13.10 5.14
C PHE A 78 12.63 12.20 5.07
N GLY A 79 12.46 10.90 5.31
CA GLY A 79 13.52 9.90 5.22
C GLY A 79 13.72 9.36 3.80
N PRO A 80 14.51 8.29 3.67
CA PRO A 80 14.78 7.67 2.37
C PRO A 80 13.53 6.99 1.80
N PRO A 81 13.40 6.88 0.45
CA PRO A 81 12.30 6.19 -0.20
C PRO A 81 12.27 4.70 0.14
N GLY A 82 11.09 4.09 -0.02
CA GLY A 82 10.88 2.67 0.23
C GLY A 82 10.60 2.32 1.68
N HIS A 83 10.26 3.30 2.54
CA HIS A 83 9.85 3.05 3.92
C HIS A 83 8.33 3.19 4.09
N ALA A 84 7.78 2.45 5.04
CA ALA A 84 6.36 2.47 5.34
C ALA A 84 5.98 3.72 6.15
N TYR A 85 5.09 4.52 5.60
CA TYR A 85 4.40 5.56 6.35
C TYR A 85 3.00 5.08 6.71
N THR A 86 2.80 4.67 7.95
CA THR A 86 1.49 4.27 8.48
C THR A 86 0.91 5.37 9.35
N TYR A 87 -0.41 5.55 9.28
CA TYR A 87 -1.16 6.44 10.16
C TYR A 87 -2.58 5.96 10.37
N VAL A 88 -3.23 6.43 11.44
CA VAL A 88 -4.63 6.07 11.73
C VAL A 88 -5.55 7.18 11.23
N MET A 89 -6.58 6.79 10.47
CA MET A 89 -7.69 7.65 10.06
C MET A 89 -9.01 6.92 10.34
N HIS A 90 -9.93 7.55 11.07
CA HIS A 90 -11.22 6.96 11.45
C HIS A 90 -11.11 5.52 12.01
N THR A 91 -10.17 5.25 12.89
CA THR A 91 -9.91 3.92 13.49
C THR A 91 -9.18 2.91 12.59
N HIS A 92 -8.89 3.24 11.34
CA HIS A 92 -8.19 2.36 10.42
C HIS A 92 -6.72 2.80 10.23
N CYS A 93 -5.80 1.85 10.31
CA CYS A 93 -4.44 2.06 9.85
C CYS A 93 -4.43 2.13 8.32
N LEU A 94 -3.67 3.07 7.76
CA LEU A 94 -3.43 3.20 6.32
C LEU A 94 -1.94 3.08 6.04
N LEU A 95 -1.58 2.47 4.92
CA LEU A 95 -0.20 2.24 4.50
C LEU A 95 0.16 3.10 3.29
N ASN A 96 1.24 3.87 3.42
CA ASN A 96 1.87 4.57 2.32
C ASN A 96 3.33 4.13 2.16
N VAL A 97 3.83 4.23 0.95
CA VAL A 97 5.24 4.06 0.57
C VAL A 97 5.87 5.44 0.47
N VAL A 98 6.93 5.71 1.23
CA VAL A 98 7.74 6.93 1.05
C VAL A 98 8.42 6.87 -0.31
N SER A 99 8.29 7.93 -1.12
CA SER A 99 8.72 7.94 -2.52
C SER A 99 9.69 9.08 -2.87
N GLY A 100 9.63 10.19 -2.16
CA GLY A 100 10.51 11.33 -2.41
C GLY A 100 11.96 11.09 -1.98
N PRO A 101 12.93 11.84 -2.53
CA PRO A 101 14.27 11.89 -1.96
C PRO A 101 14.24 12.36 -0.50
N VAL A 102 15.34 12.14 0.22
CA VAL A 102 15.48 12.64 1.59
C VAL A 102 15.17 14.15 1.65
N ASP A 103 14.40 14.56 2.65
CA ASP A 103 13.86 15.90 2.86
C ASP A 103 12.82 16.39 1.81
N HIS A 104 12.36 15.51 0.92
CA HIS A 104 11.24 15.73 0.01
C HIS A 104 10.07 14.80 0.39
N PRO A 105 9.13 15.25 1.24
CA PRO A 105 8.14 14.41 1.89
C PRO A 105 6.99 14.01 0.94
N GLU A 106 7.23 13.05 0.08
CA GLU A 106 6.28 12.51 -0.89
C GLU A 106 5.96 11.05 -0.57
N VAL A 107 4.74 10.62 -0.85
CA VAL A 107 4.30 9.25 -0.58
C VAL A 107 3.31 8.73 -1.62
N VAL A 108 3.24 7.39 -1.72
CA VAL A 108 2.21 6.69 -2.46
C VAL A 108 1.34 5.89 -1.48
N LEU A 109 0.05 6.21 -1.39
CA LEU A 109 -0.93 5.43 -0.63
C LEU A 109 -1.31 4.16 -1.40
N ILE A 110 -1.22 3.00 -0.75
CA ILE A 110 -1.78 1.75 -1.29
C ILE A 110 -3.25 1.69 -0.88
N ARG A 111 -4.16 1.67 -1.89
CA ARG A 111 -5.59 1.78 -1.65
C ARG A 111 -6.33 0.44 -1.67
N ALA A 112 -5.93 -0.44 -2.56
CA ALA A 112 -6.55 -1.76 -2.68
C ALA A 112 -5.57 -2.79 -3.20
N VAL A 113 -5.79 -4.04 -2.79
CA VAL A 113 -5.06 -5.21 -3.31
C VAL A 113 -6.03 -6.32 -3.71
N GLU A 114 -5.69 -7.09 -4.74
CA GLU A 114 -6.34 -8.36 -5.06
C GLU A 114 -5.69 -9.46 -4.22
N PRO A 115 -6.42 -10.21 -3.37
CA PRO A 115 -5.85 -11.26 -2.54
C PRO A 115 -5.04 -12.30 -3.33
N CYS A 116 -3.87 -12.69 -2.82
CA CYS A 116 -3.01 -13.71 -3.41
C CYS A 116 -2.87 -14.92 -2.48
N THR A 117 -2.31 -14.74 -1.28
CA THR A 117 -2.16 -15.79 -0.27
C THR A 117 -2.72 -15.36 1.07
N GLY A 118 -3.01 -16.32 1.97
CA GLY A 118 -3.50 -16.04 3.31
C GLY A 118 -4.93 -15.52 3.36
N THR A 119 -5.77 -15.87 2.39
CA THR A 119 -7.19 -15.42 2.31
C THR A 119 -7.97 -15.82 3.56
N GLU A 120 -7.70 -17.00 4.16
CA GLU A 120 -8.34 -17.40 5.42
C GLU A 120 -7.99 -16.44 6.58
N LEU A 121 -6.72 -16.03 6.70
CA LEU A 121 -6.31 -15.02 7.69
C LEU A 121 -7.00 -13.67 7.43
N MET A 122 -7.21 -13.31 6.16
CA MET A 122 -7.93 -12.09 5.82
C MET A 122 -9.40 -12.17 6.27
N TYR A 123 -10.07 -13.33 6.08
CA TYR A 123 -11.44 -13.54 6.57
C TYR A 123 -11.50 -13.50 8.10
N GLU A 124 -10.55 -14.10 8.81
CA GLU A 124 -10.48 -14.04 10.27
C GLU A 124 -10.37 -12.61 10.79
N ARG A 125 -9.52 -11.80 10.17
CA ARG A 125 -9.28 -10.41 10.56
C ARG A 125 -10.41 -9.46 10.15
N ARG A 126 -11.11 -9.74 9.04
CA ARG A 126 -12.14 -8.88 8.46
C ARG A 126 -13.56 -9.29 8.81
N GLY A 127 -13.81 -10.58 9.06
CA GLY A 127 -15.11 -11.21 9.27
C GLY A 127 -15.44 -12.20 8.15
N ARG A 128 -15.91 -13.40 8.53
CA ARG A 128 -16.22 -14.49 7.59
C ARG A 128 -17.49 -14.26 6.77
N ASP A 129 -18.30 -13.27 7.14
CA ASP A 129 -19.53 -12.84 6.45
C ASP A 129 -19.24 -11.95 5.21
N LYS A 130 -18.01 -11.49 5.04
CA LYS A 130 -17.63 -10.58 3.95
C LYS A 130 -17.55 -11.31 2.61
N LYS A 131 -17.92 -10.59 1.53
CA LYS A 131 -17.59 -11.04 0.18
C LYS A 131 -16.10 -10.87 -0.07
N GLU A 132 -15.50 -11.76 -0.83
CA GLU A 132 -14.05 -11.74 -1.11
C GLU A 132 -13.54 -10.36 -1.52
N ARG A 133 -14.23 -9.69 -2.45
CA ARG A 133 -13.87 -8.33 -2.91
C ARG A 133 -13.87 -7.27 -1.78
N GLU A 134 -14.61 -7.50 -0.70
CA GLU A 134 -14.73 -6.57 0.43
C GLU A 134 -13.60 -6.73 1.44
N LEU A 135 -12.79 -7.77 1.30
CA LEU A 135 -11.66 -8.02 2.20
C LEU A 135 -10.63 -6.89 2.10
N THR A 136 -10.32 -6.44 0.88
CA THR A 136 -9.14 -5.62 0.57
C THR A 136 -9.41 -4.41 -0.34
N SER A 137 -10.67 -4.18 -0.75
CA SER A 137 -11.06 -3.06 -1.60
C SER A 137 -11.23 -1.75 -0.81
N GLY A 138 -10.13 -1.18 -0.40
CA GLY A 138 -10.03 0.08 0.34
C GLY A 138 -8.85 0.09 1.32
N PRO A 139 -8.24 1.25 1.60
CA PRO A 139 -6.95 1.34 2.29
C PRO A 139 -7.00 0.79 3.72
N GLY A 140 -8.02 1.10 4.51
CA GLY A 140 -8.19 0.52 5.85
C GLY A 140 -8.66 -0.94 5.82
N LYS A 141 -9.30 -1.39 4.73
CA LYS A 141 -9.70 -2.79 4.56
C LYS A 141 -8.47 -3.67 4.32
N LEU A 142 -7.62 -3.28 3.38
CA LEU A 142 -6.42 -4.05 3.04
C LEU A 142 -5.45 -4.16 4.23
N THR A 143 -5.21 -3.08 4.96
CA THR A 143 -4.29 -3.11 6.11
C THR A 143 -4.80 -4.05 7.19
N LYS A 144 -6.10 -3.99 7.53
CA LYS A 144 -6.71 -4.92 8.46
C LYS A 144 -6.64 -6.36 7.96
N ALA A 145 -6.92 -6.62 6.68
CA ALA A 145 -6.87 -7.95 6.08
C ALA A 145 -5.47 -8.56 6.14
N LEU A 146 -4.45 -7.78 5.78
CA LEU A 146 -3.05 -8.24 5.79
C LEU A 146 -2.45 -8.28 7.21
N GLY A 147 -3.02 -7.57 8.18
CA GLY A 147 -2.46 -7.45 9.54
C GLY A 147 -1.37 -6.39 9.63
N ILE A 148 -1.47 -5.34 8.82
CA ILE A 148 -0.59 -4.17 8.86
C ILE A 148 -1.09 -3.22 9.95
N THR A 149 -0.19 -2.78 10.82
CA THR A 149 -0.50 -1.95 11.99
C THR A 149 0.42 -0.74 12.09
N MET A 150 0.28 0.04 13.15
CA MET A 150 1.18 1.15 13.44
C MET A 150 2.60 0.70 13.80
N ASP A 151 2.79 -0.57 14.19
CA ASP A 151 4.12 -1.14 14.45
C ASP A 151 4.96 -1.29 13.18
N ASP A 152 4.32 -1.13 12.02
CA ASP A 152 4.99 -1.14 10.72
C ASP A 152 5.48 0.26 10.31
N TYR A 153 5.24 1.32 11.11
CA TYR A 153 5.74 2.67 10.83
C TYR A 153 7.27 2.69 10.71
N GLY A 154 7.77 3.25 9.63
CA GLY A 154 9.20 3.40 9.37
C GLY A 154 9.93 2.14 8.92
N ARG A 155 9.24 0.99 8.77
CA ARG A 155 9.89 -0.22 8.26
C ARG A 155 10.27 -0.09 6.79
N PRO A 156 11.42 -0.63 6.37
CA PRO A 156 11.73 -0.77 4.96
C PRO A 156 10.74 -1.75 4.30
N LEU A 157 10.31 -1.43 3.07
CA LEU A 157 9.38 -2.22 2.28
C LEU A 157 10.09 -3.13 1.25
N PHE A 158 11.35 -3.40 1.46
CA PHE A 158 12.17 -4.30 0.64
C PHE A 158 12.76 -5.46 1.48
N GLU A 159 12.23 -5.69 2.68
CA GLU A 159 12.58 -6.81 3.57
C GLU A 159 11.44 -7.19 4.51
N SER A 160 11.45 -8.45 4.98
CA SER A 160 10.50 -8.99 5.96
C SER A 160 10.45 -8.11 7.23
N PRO A 161 9.28 -8.02 7.92
CA PRO A 161 8.07 -8.79 7.71
C PRO A 161 7.00 -8.08 6.85
N LEU A 162 7.22 -6.87 6.35
CA LEU A 162 6.31 -6.13 5.45
C LEU A 162 7.09 -5.65 4.25
N TYR A 163 6.80 -6.18 3.07
CA TYR A 163 7.58 -5.85 1.88
C TYR A 163 6.76 -5.89 0.59
N ILE A 164 7.30 -5.21 -0.42
CA ILE A 164 6.86 -5.30 -1.80
C ILE A 164 7.72 -6.35 -2.50
N ALA A 165 7.09 -7.30 -3.17
CA ALA A 165 7.76 -8.32 -3.97
C ALA A 165 7.45 -8.15 -5.45
N GLU A 166 8.25 -8.82 -6.30
CA GLU A 166 8.01 -8.89 -7.73
C GLU A 166 6.59 -9.34 -8.03
N GLY A 167 6.00 -8.69 -9.00
CA GLY A 167 4.61 -8.80 -9.35
C GLY A 167 4.33 -9.48 -10.67
N LYS A 168 3.11 -9.31 -11.15
CA LYS A 168 2.63 -9.78 -12.46
C LYS A 168 2.08 -8.61 -13.27
N ALA A 169 2.10 -8.76 -14.58
CA ALA A 169 1.42 -7.82 -15.47
C ALA A 169 -0.11 -7.93 -15.29
N PHE A 170 -0.75 -6.79 -15.24
CA PHE A 170 -2.20 -6.66 -15.28
C PHE A 170 -2.66 -5.97 -16.57
N GLY A 171 -3.95 -5.73 -16.69
CA GLY A 171 -4.55 -4.97 -17.77
C GLY A 171 -4.18 -3.48 -17.77
N PRO A 172 -4.86 -2.66 -18.56
CA PRO A 172 -4.53 -1.24 -18.69
C PRO A 172 -4.67 -0.51 -17.35
N VAL A 173 -3.76 0.45 -17.14
CA VAL A 173 -3.81 1.36 -16.00
C VAL A 173 -4.71 2.55 -16.35
N GLU A 174 -5.71 2.76 -15.52
CA GLU A 174 -6.58 3.93 -15.57
C GLU A 174 -6.13 4.98 -14.55
N THR A 175 -6.52 6.23 -14.78
CA THR A 175 -6.16 7.39 -13.96
C THR A 175 -7.39 8.23 -13.65
N GLY A 176 -7.42 8.85 -12.48
CA GLY A 176 -8.46 9.78 -12.09
C GLY A 176 -8.13 10.54 -10.82
N THR A 177 -9.11 11.25 -10.31
CA THR A 177 -8.98 12.02 -9.07
C THR A 177 -8.88 11.12 -7.85
N ARG A 178 -8.19 11.61 -6.80
CA ARG A 178 -8.05 10.93 -5.51
C ARG A 178 -9.37 10.96 -4.74
N ILE A 179 -9.54 10.02 -3.81
CA ILE A 179 -10.76 9.83 -3.02
C ILE A 179 -10.56 10.36 -1.59
N GLY A 180 -11.59 11.06 -1.06
CA GLY A 180 -11.61 11.51 0.33
C GLY A 180 -10.76 12.76 0.60
N ILE A 181 -10.54 13.58 -0.42
CA ILE A 181 -9.76 14.81 -0.36
C ILE A 181 -10.54 16.06 -0.82
N GLU A 182 -11.84 16.05 -0.68
CA GLU A 182 -12.75 17.08 -1.18
C GLU A 182 -12.40 18.50 -0.69
N ASN A 183 -11.79 18.59 0.49
CA ASN A 183 -11.42 19.86 1.14
C ASN A 183 -9.99 20.35 0.81
N SER A 184 -9.35 19.79 -0.22
CA SER A 184 -7.94 20.08 -0.56
C SER A 184 -7.78 21.16 -1.64
N GLY A 185 -8.80 22.00 -1.89
CA GLY A 185 -8.75 23.03 -2.92
C GLY A 185 -8.52 22.42 -4.31
N GLU A 186 -7.58 23.00 -5.08
CA GLU A 186 -7.22 22.55 -6.43
C GLU A 186 -6.65 21.12 -6.48
N ALA A 187 -6.04 20.65 -5.38
CA ALA A 187 -5.44 19.33 -5.32
C ALA A 187 -6.46 18.19 -5.49
N ARG A 188 -7.77 18.44 -5.24
CA ARG A 188 -8.85 17.48 -5.46
C ARG A 188 -8.98 17.08 -6.94
N ASP A 189 -8.60 17.97 -7.86
CA ASP A 189 -8.78 17.78 -9.29
C ASP A 189 -7.57 17.12 -9.97
N TYR A 190 -6.46 16.89 -9.23
CA TYR A 190 -5.28 16.26 -9.77
C TYR A 190 -5.53 14.77 -10.07
N PRO A 191 -5.18 14.26 -11.27
CA PRO A 191 -5.41 12.87 -11.67
C PRO A 191 -4.32 11.94 -11.12
N TRP A 192 -4.11 11.97 -9.81
CA TRP A 192 -3.03 11.27 -9.13
C TRP A 192 -3.47 9.98 -8.42
N ARG A 193 -4.60 9.44 -8.83
CA ARG A 193 -5.06 8.10 -8.48
C ARG A 193 -4.93 7.20 -9.70
N PHE A 194 -4.37 6.00 -9.48
CA PHE A 194 -4.09 5.01 -10.51
C PHE A 194 -4.68 3.66 -10.10
N TRP A 195 -5.27 2.92 -11.06
CA TRP A 195 -5.81 1.60 -10.79
C TRP A 195 -5.78 0.71 -12.03
N ILE A 196 -5.89 -0.61 -11.79
CA ILE A 196 -6.02 -1.61 -12.87
C ILE A 196 -7.45 -1.58 -13.38
N GLY A 197 -7.63 -1.21 -14.65
CA GLY A 197 -8.93 -1.15 -15.32
C GLY A 197 -9.68 -2.47 -15.25
N GLY A 198 -10.96 -2.42 -14.89
CA GLY A 198 -11.82 -3.61 -14.79
C GLY A 198 -11.54 -4.53 -13.59
N ASN A 199 -10.55 -4.26 -12.74
CA ASN A 199 -10.28 -5.10 -11.58
C ASN A 199 -11.36 -4.91 -10.50
N ARG A 200 -11.97 -6.02 -10.06
CA ARG A 200 -13.11 -6.02 -9.10
C ARG A 200 -12.75 -5.59 -7.68
N PHE A 201 -11.46 -5.56 -7.33
CA PHE A 201 -10.98 -5.16 -6.00
C PHE A 201 -10.67 -3.67 -5.89
N VAL A 202 -10.69 -2.91 -6.98
CA VAL A 202 -10.55 -1.44 -6.95
C VAL A 202 -11.62 -0.84 -6.02
N SER A 203 -11.23 0.11 -5.16
CA SER A 203 -12.13 0.75 -4.20
C SER A 203 -13.14 1.66 -4.90
N LYS A 204 -14.31 1.82 -4.28
CA LYS A 204 -15.38 2.68 -4.78
C LYS A 204 -15.42 3.96 -3.97
#